data_2ed75f4f48368bba8b983c6c6115d108
#
_entry.id   2ed75f4f48368bba8b983c6c6115d108
#
_cell.length_a   1.000
_cell.length_b   1.000
_cell.length_c   1.000
_cell.angle_alpha   90.00
_cell.angle_beta   90.00
_cell.angle_gamma   90.00
#
_symmetry.space_group_name_H-M   'P 1'
#
loop_
_entity.id
_entity.type
_entity.pdbx_description
1 polymer ?
#
loop_
_entity_poly.entity_id
_entity_poly.type
_entity_poly.pdbx_seq_one_letter_code
_entity_poly.pdbx_strand_id
1 'polypeptide(L)'
;MITLLTDFGDRGGYAGIMKGVILAINPRCPIVDITHHIAPGNIEEAAFVLGSAYPFFPEHTVHLVVVDPGVGGPRKPIMVESERHRFVGPDNGVFSLVFARERVTRVWEIDTDRFDASRVSATFHGRDI
;
A
#
# COMPACT_ATOMS: atom_id res chain seq x y z
N MET A 1 -10.33 9.00 -0.25
CA MET A 1 -9.12 9.20 -1.08
C MET A 1 -8.18 8.04 -0.84
N ILE A 2 -7.49 7.58 -1.89
CA ILE A 2 -6.42 6.59 -1.78
C ILE A 2 -5.15 7.20 -2.37
N THR A 3 -4.00 7.02 -1.71
CA THR A 3 -2.69 7.34 -2.29
C THR A 3 -1.95 6.07 -2.65
N LEU A 4 -1.12 6.13 -3.68
CA LEU A 4 -0.30 5.01 -4.14
C LEU A 4 1.19 5.35 -4.00
N LEU A 5 1.95 4.44 -3.40
CA LEU A 5 3.40 4.47 -3.33
C LEU A 5 3.92 3.07 -3.68
N THR A 6 4.71 2.97 -4.75
CA THR A 6 5.21 1.69 -5.24
C THR A 6 6.62 1.80 -5.82
N ASP A 7 7.23 0.66 -6.11
CA ASP A 7 8.49 0.52 -6.85
C ASP A 7 8.30 -0.02 -8.28
N PHE A 8 7.09 0.10 -8.84
CA PHE A 8 6.73 -0.50 -10.12
C PHE A 8 7.30 0.26 -11.34
N GLY A 9 7.66 1.52 -11.17
CA GLY A 9 7.97 2.42 -12.28
C GLY A 9 6.76 2.69 -13.18
N ASP A 10 6.99 3.37 -14.31
CA ASP A 10 5.91 3.79 -15.23
C ASP A 10 5.74 2.86 -16.43
N ARG A 11 6.71 2.00 -16.70
CA ARG A 11 6.77 1.25 -17.97
C ARG A 11 5.81 0.06 -18.05
N GLY A 12 5.54 -0.57 -16.91
CA GLY A 12 4.80 -1.84 -16.87
C GLY A 12 3.27 -1.70 -16.83
N GLY A 13 2.73 -0.51 -16.66
CA GLY A 13 1.29 -0.28 -16.54
C GLY A 13 0.67 -0.77 -15.22
N TYR A 14 1.45 -1.34 -14.28
CA TYR A 14 0.93 -1.92 -13.04
C TYR A 14 0.22 -0.91 -12.14
N ALA A 15 0.72 0.31 -12.06
CA ALA A 15 0.05 1.39 -11.34
C ALA A 15 -1.33 1.69 -11.94
N GLY A 16 -1.44 1.68 -13.26
CA GLY A 16 -2.72 1.83 -13.97
C GLY A 16 -3.69 0.68 -13.70
N ILE A 17 -3.19 -0.56 -13.65
CA ILE A 17 -4.00 -1.75 -13.32
C ILE A 17 -4.56 -1.64 -11.90
N MET A 18 -3.74 -1.27 -10.91
CA MET A 18 -4.20 -1.06 -9.53
C MET A 18 -5.31 0.00 -9.47
N LYS A 19 -5.13 1.14 -10.15
CA LYS A 19 -6.16 2.17 -10.24
C LYS A 19 -7.45 1.65 -10.88
N GLY A 20 -7.33 0.83 -11.92
CA GLY A 20 -8.48 0.19 -12.56
C GLY A 20 -9.27 -0.69 -11.58
N VAL A 21 -8.59 -1.50 -10.77
CA VAL A 21 -9.22 -2.35 -9.75
C VAL A 21 -9.91 -1.47 -8.68
N ILE A 22 -9.23 -0.44 -8.18
CA ILE A 22 -9.83 0.49 -7.20
C ILE A 22 -11.10 1.14 -7.76
N LEU A 23 -11.02 1.65 -8.99
CA LEU A 23 -12.15 2.35 -9.63
C LEU A 23 -13.29 1.41 -10.02
N ALA A 24 -13.02 0.14 -10.29
CA ALA A 24 -14.05 -0.86 -10.49
C ALA A 24 -14.90 -1.10 -9.22
N ILE A 25 -14.27 -0.98 -8.04
CA ILE A 25 -14.93 -1.11 -6.73
C ILE A 25 -15.59 0.21 -6.33
N ASN A 26 -14.88 1.33 -6.47
CA ASN A 26 -15.37 2.66 -6.12
C ASN A 26 -15.04 3.68 -7.21
N PRO A 27 -15.94 3.86 -8.20
CA PRO A 27 -15.70 4.73 -9.36
C PRO A 27 -15.47 6.21 -9.03
N ARG A 28 -15.82 6.64 -7.83
CA ARG A 28 -15.67 8.03 -7.38
C ARG A 28 -14.53 8.23 -6.40
N CYS A 29 -13.69 7.22 -6.20
CA CYS A 29 -12.54 7.32 -5.30
C CYS A 29 -11.45 8.23 -5.89
N PRO A 30 -11.12 9.37 -5.28
CA PRO A 30 -9.94 10.11 -5.69
C PRO A 30 -8.69 9.28 -5.43
N ILE A 31 -7.83 9.16 -6.46
CA ILE A 31 -6.55 8.44 -6.36
C ILE A 31 -5.42 9.43 -6.65
N VAL A 32 -4.41 9.45 -5.79
CA VAL A 32 -3.24 10.32 -5.92
C VAL A 32 -1.97 9.47 -5.85
N ASP A 33 -1.09 9.60 -6.82
CA ASP A 33 0.23 8.96 -6.76
C ASP A 33 1.17 9.79 -5.89
N ILE A 34 1.73 9.16 -4.86
CA ILE A 34 2.89 9.73 -4.16
C ILE A 34 4.11 9.54 -5.07
N THR A 35 4.41 8.29 -5.41
CA THR A 35 5.43 7.93 -6.39
C THR A 35 5.30 6.46 -6.80
N HIS A 36 5.79 6.13 -8.00
CA HIS A 36 6.01 4.75 -8.45
C HIS A 36 7.50 4.46 -8.70
N HIS A 37 8.38 5.38 -8.29
CA HIS A 37 9.82 5.34 -8.57
C HIS A 37 10.69 5.06 -7.34
N ILE A 38 10.15 4.39 -6.32
CA ILE A 38 11.00 3.82 -5.27
C ILE A 38 11.97 2.83 -5.91
N ALA A 39 13.23 2.84 -5.50
CA ALA A 39 14.18 1.86 -5.99
C ALA A 39 13.67 0.43 -5.68
N PRO A 40 13.75 -0.51 -6.64
CA PRO A 40 13.14 -1.83 -6.49
C PRO A 40 13.49 -2.50 -5.16
N GLY A 41 12.46 -2.82 -4.37
CA GLY A 41 12.58 -3.46 -3.06
C GLY A 41 13.18 -2.60 -1.94
N ASN A 42 13.39 -1.30 -2.16
CA ASN A 42 13.98 -0.42 -1.15
C ASN A 42 12.92 0.02 -0.11
N ILE A 43 12.76 -0.80 0.92
CA ILE A 43 11.79 -0.58 2.00
C ILE A 43 12.12 0.70 2.80
N GLU A 44 13.40 1.00 3.02
CA GLU A 44 13.82 2.18 3.78
C GLU A 44 13.46 3.48 3.05
N GLU A 45 13.71 3.54 1.76
CA GLU A 45 13.32 4.67 0.91
C GLU A 45 11.80 4.83 0.91
N ALA A 46 11.05 3.73 0.76
CA ALA A 46 9.59 3.75 0.79
C ALA A 46 9.06 4.28 2.13
N ALA A 47 9.61 3.81 3.26
CA ALA A 47 9.25 4.29 4.59
C ALA A 47 9.53 5.79 4.76
N PHE A 48 10.68 6.27 4.26
CA PHE A 48 11.06 7.68 4.32
C PHE A 48 10.14 8.55 3.46
N VAL A 49 9.88 8.16 2.22
CA VAL A 49 9.00 8.91 1.30
C VAL A 49 7.58 8.93 1.84
N LEU A 50 7.05 7.78 2.28
CA LEU A 50 5.73 7.72 2.92
C LEU A 50 5.67 8.66 4.13
N GLY A 51 6.62 8.51 5.06
CA GLY A 51 6.68 9.31 6.29
C GLY A 51 6.79 10.82 6.05
N SER A 52 7.35 11.23 4.92
CA SER A 52 7.47 12.62 4.51
C SER A 52 6.22 13.15 3.83
N ALA A 53 5.45 12.28 3.16
CA ALA A 53 4.32 12.69 2.32
C ALA A 53 2.96 12.61 3.03
N TYR A 54 2.68 11.51 3.77
CA TYR A 54 1.34 11.24 4.29
C TYR A 54 0.75 12.37 5.17
N PRO A 55 1.53 13.12 5.98
CA PRO A 55 0.95 14.15 6.86
C PRO A 55 0.29 15.32 6.11
N PHE A 56 0.56 15.45 4.81
CA PHE A 56 0.00 16.51 3.97
C PHE A 56 -1.32 16.14 3.31
N PHE A 57 -1.76 14.89 3.48
CA PHE A 57 -3.03 14.44 2.92
C PHE A 57 -4.19 14.65 3.92
N PRO A 58 -5.43 14.80 3.43
CA PRO A 58 -6.61 14.93 4.27
C PRO A 58 -6.75 13.73 5.23
N GLU A 59 -7.34 13.98 6.40
CA GLU A 59 -7.68 12.90 7.33
C GLU A 59 -8.54 11.83 6.67
N HIS A 60 -8.43 10.59 7.17
CA HIS A 60 -9.08 9.41 6.64
C HIS A 60 -8.61 8.98 5.23
N THR A 61 -7.50 9.54 4.74
CA THR A 61 -6.84 9.02 3.54
C THR A 61 -6.31 7.61 3.81
N VAL A 62 -6.46 6.74 2.81
CA VAL A 62 -5.86 5.40 2.79
C VAL A 62 -4.57 5.47 1.97
N HIS A 63 -3.45 5.14 2.58
CA HIS A 63 -2.14 5.09 1.93
C HIS A 63 -1.82 3.64 1.56
N LEU A 64 -1.92 3.30 0.29
CA LEU A 64 -1.58 1.98 -0.24
C LEU A 64 -0.11 1.97 -0.67
N VAL A 65 0.68 1.11 -0.03
CA VAL A 65 2.12 0.99 -0.27
C VAL A 65 2.44 -0.40 -0.78
N VAL A 66 3.07 -0.49 -1.94
CA VAL A 66 3.49 -1.75 -2.55
C VAL A 66 4.97 -1.66 -2.92
N VAL A 67 5.81 -1.87 -1.91
CA VAL A 67 7.25 -2.09 -2.03
C VAL A 67 7.55 -3.36 -1.25
N ASP A 68 7.64 -4.48 -1.95
CA ASP A 68 7.53 -5.80 -1.34
C ASP A 68 8.48 -6.83 -1.96
N PRO A 69 9.78 -6.78 -1.61
CA PRO A 69 10.75 -7.77 -2.08
C PRO A 69 10.45 -9.20 -1.57
N GLY A 70 9.58 -9.33 -0.56
CA GLY A 70 9.13 -10.60 0.01
C GLY A 70 7.78 -11.08 -0.50
N VAL A 71 7.26 -10.54 -1.60
CA VAL A 71 5.96 -10.91 -2.15
C VAL A 71 5.85 -12.42 -2.37
N GLY A 72 4.72 -13.01 -1.98
CA GLY A 72 4.51 -14.46 -2.02
C GLY A 72 5.21 -15.25 -0.89
N GLY A 73 6.00 -14.58 -0.05
CA GLY A 73 6.65 -15.16 1.13
C GLY A 73 5.81 -15.06 2.40
N PRO A 74 6.42 -15.30 3.57
CA PRO A 74 5.71 -15.41 4.87
C PRO A 74 5.28 -14.06 5.45
N ARG A 75 5.72 -12.89 4.86
CA ARG A 75 5.30 -11.58 5.32
C ARG A 75 3.79 -11.42 5.16
N LYS A 76 3.15 -10.72 6.07
CA LYS A 76 1.69 -10.55 6.08
C LYS A 76 1.28 -9.26 5.38
N PRO A 77 0.20 -9.25 4.60
CA PRO A 77 -0.44 -8.01 4.22
C PRO A 77 -1.21 -7.47 5.42
N ILE A 78 -1.00 -6.19 5.74
CA ILE A 78 -1.62 -5.57 6.89
C ILE A 78 -2.35 -4.28 6.54
N MET A 79 -3.35 -3.95 7.36
CA MET A 79 -3.93 -2.62 7.44
C MET A 79 -3.63 -2.04 8.82
N VAL A 80 -3.03 -0.85 8.83
CA VAL A 80 -2.73 -0.06 10.02
C VAL A 80 -3.70 1.10 10.08
N GLU A 81 -4.40 1.26 11.18
CA GLU A 81 -5.26 2.42 11.46
C GLU A 81 -4.63 3.30 12.52
N SER A 82 -4.45 4.57 12.19
CA SER A 82 -4.12 5.62 13.15
C SER A 82 -5.34 6.50 13.42
N GLU A 83 -5.19 7.48 14.31
CA GLU A 83 -6.26 8.46 14.56
C GLU A 83 -6.65 9.25 13.31
N ARG A 84 -5.73 9.45 12.37
CA ARG A 84 -5.91 10.32 11.21
C ARG A 84 -5.96 9.59 9.87
N HIS A 85 -5.24 8.49 9.73
CA HIS A 85 -5.01 7.83 8.44
C HIS A 85 -5.14 6.31 8.53
N ARG A 86 -5.23 5.67 7.37
CA ARG A 86 -5.10 4.23 7.21
C ARG A 86 -3.95 3.91 6.25
N PHE A 87 -3.21 2.85 6.54
CA PHE A 87 -2.09 2.41 5.74
C PHE A 87 -2.30 0.94 5.39
N VAL A 88 -2.13 0.59 4.14
CA VAL A 88 -2.30 -0.77 3.63
C VAL A 88 -1.03 -1.17 2.89
N GLY A 89 -0.49 -2.34 3.19
CA GLY A 89 0.72 -2.84 2.55
C GLY A 89 1.34 -4.03 3.29
N PRO A 90 2.56 -4.43 2.92
CA PRO A 90 3.25 -5.54 3.55
C PRO A 90 3.79 -5.17 4.94
N ASP A 91 3.73 -6.14 5.87
CA ASP A 91 4.41 -6.05 7.17
C ASP A 91 5.89 -6.41 7.01
N ASN A 92 6.64 -5.49 6.44
CA ASN A 92 8.07 -5.66 6.13
C ASN A 92 8.95 -4.50 6.62
N GLY A 93 8.39 -3.59 7.41
CA GLY A 93 9.09 -2.39 7.92
C GLY A 93 8.76 -1.10 7.17
N VAL A 94 8.01 -1.15 6.06
CA VAL A 94 7.64 0.04 5.28
C VAL A 94 6.84 1.08 6.10
N PHE A 95 6.15 0.64 7.16
CA PHE A 95 5.40 1.52 8.07
C PHE A 95 6.17 1.93 9.34
N SER A 96 7.48 1.67 9.43
CA SER A 96 8.28 1.97 10.63
C SER A 96 8.17 3.43 11.08
N LEU A 97 8.22 4.39 10.16
CA LEU A 97 8.09 5.81 10.48
C LEU A 97 6.65 6.20 10.82
N VAL A 98 5.65 5.50 10.30
CA VAL A 98 4.24 5.67 10.70
C VAL A 98 4.09 5.23 12.16
N PHE A 99 4.56 4.04 12.51
CA PHE A 99 4.52 3.55 13.90
C PHE A 99 5.26 4.47 14.89
N ALA A 100 6.32 5.13 14.44
CA ALA A 100 7.08 6.06 15.27
C ALA A 100 6.40 7.42 15.50
N ARG A 101 5.51 7.84 14.60
CA ARG A 101 4.95 9.20 14.57
C ARG A 101 3.45 9.28 14.82
N GLU A 102 2.72 8.24 14.44
CA GLU A 102 1.27 8.18 14.55
C GLU A 102 0.83 7.46 15.82
N ARG A 103 -0.27 7.89 16.39
CA ARG A 103 -0.97 7.09 17.37
C ARG A 103 -1.76 6.00 16.67
N VAL A 104 -1.12 4.85 16.51
CA VAL A 104 -1.75 3.67 15.93
C VAL A 104 -2.81 3.12 16.89
N THR A 105 -4.02 2.96 16.40
CA THR A 105 -5.16 2.48 17.18
C THR A 105 -5.41 1.00 16.97
N ARG A 106 -5.16 0.51 15.75
CA ARG A 106 -5.36 -0.91 15.39
C ARG A 106 -4.42 -1.31 14.26
N VAL A 107 -4.09 -2.61 14.26
CA VAL A 107 -3.43 -3.29 13.15
C VAL A 107 -4.19 -4.58 12.86
N TRP A 108 -4.54 -4.79 11.60
CA TRP A 108 -5.17 -6.03 11.15
C TRP A 108 -4.27 -6.72 10.12
N GLU A 109 -4.21 -8.01 10.21
CA GLU A 109 -3.79 -8.86 9.10
C GLU A 109 -4.96 -8.95 8.11
N ILE A 110 -4.67 -8.75 6.83
CA ILE A 110 -5.64 -8.93 5.76
C ILE A 110 -5.78 -10.43 5.50
N ASP A 111 -6.99 -10.95 5.70
CA ASP A 111 -7.31 -12.36 5.49
C ASP A 111 -7.35 -12.64 3.97
N THR A 112 -6.25 -13.17 3.45
CA THR A 112 -6.10 -13.47 2.03
C THR A 112 -6.94 -14.65 1.56
N ASP A 113 -7.41 -15.51 2.47
CA ASP A 113 -8.25 -16.66 2.14
C ASP A 113 -9.67 -16.24 1.70
N ARG A 114 -10.05 -15.00 1.97
CA ARG A 114 -11.32 -14.42 1.50
C ARG A 114 -11.29 -13.97 0.04
N PHE A 115 -10.12 -13.87 -0.54
CA PHE A 115 -9.98 -13.56 -1.95
C PHE A 115 -10.00 -14.85 -2.77
N ASP A 116 -10.56 -14.78 -3.96
CA ASP A 116 -10.59 -15.94 -4.88
C ASP A 116 -9.14 -16.36 -5.20
N ALA A 117 -8.70 -17.47 -4.62
CA ALA A 117 -7.34 -18.00 -4.78
C ALA A 117 -6.96 -18.21 -6.25
N SER A 118 -7.93 -18.38 -7.15
CA SER A 118 -7.70 -18.48 -8.61
C SER A 118 -7.29 -17.14 -9.23
N ARG A 119 -7.53 -16.03 -8.53
CA ARG A 119 -7.23 -14.65 -8.97
C ARG A 119 -6.02 -14.06 -8.28
N VAL A 120 -5.62 -14.59 -7.12
CA VAL A 120 -4.44 -14.11 -6.38
C VAL A 120 -3.19 -14.73 -6.98
N SER A 121 -2.35 -13.91 -7.58
CA SER A 121 -1.06 -14.36 -8.12
C SER A 121 0.01 -14.40 -7.02
N ALA A 122 1.07 -15.18 -7.24
CA ALA A 122 2.21 -15.21 -6.31
C ALA A 122 3.01 -13.90 -6.27
N THR A 123 2.83 -13.00 -7.25
CA THR A 123 3.67 -11.80 -7.44
C THR A 123 2.91 -10.49 -7.52
N PHE A 124 1.59 -10.51 -7.68
CA PHE A 124 0.79 -9.29 -7.90
C PHE A 124 -0.19 -9.00 -6.74
N HIS A 125 0.25 -9.24 -5.51
CA HIS A 125 -0.59 -9.01 -4.31
C HIS A 125 -1.13 -7.58 -4.23
N GLY A 126 -0.38 -6.56 -4.68
CA GLY A 126 -0.87 -5.18 -4.71
C GLY A 126 -2.09 -4.94 -5.62
N ARG A 127 -2.32 -5.85 -6.60
CA ARG A 127 -3.52 -5.84 -7.44
C ARG A 127 -4.62 -6.73 -6.85
N ASP A 128 -4.25 -7.85 -6.27
CA ASP A 128 -5.14 -8.98 -6.01
C ASP A 128 -5.69 -8.97 -4.59
N ILE A 129 -5.00 -8.31 -3.66
CA ILE A 129 -5.32 -8.19 -2.24
C ILE A 129 -5.58 -6.71 -1.88
#